data_627c43f8068b8b2c1c14d7783ad6d953
#
_entry.id   627c43f8068b8b2c1c14d7783ad6d953
#
_cell.length_a   1.000
_cell.length_b   1.000
_cell.length_c   1.000
_cell.angle_alpha   90.00
_cell.angle_beta   90.00
_cell.angle_gamma   90.00
#
_symmetry.space_group_name_H-M   'P 1'
#
loop_
_entity.id
_entity.type
_entity.pdbx_description
1 polymer ?
#
loop_
_entity_poly.entity_id
_entity_poly.type
_entity_poly.pdbx_seq_one_letter_code
_entity_poly.pdbx_strand_id
1 'polypeptide(L)'
;MRCLLCQCGEKMSGFTTITEGEYFEETEKRSRFISYSFPVNSEIEAMKFLKQIKTKYPDARHHVYGYVINGFSEKYSDDGEPSGTGGLPIINAIKSMNLSNVLVVVVRYFGGILLGTGGLRKMYGSGALNVLNLSKKVKLTLCIRMCVNVDYHNYSKILSMLSKNGAKIISTDYLGDIKLELLVRKESSNDVIKKFSDILKNNECVQILSNEYCVV
;
A
#
# COMPACT_ATOMS: atom_id res chain seq x y z
N MET A 1 3.49 -22.52 25.62
CA MET A 1 2.71 -21.28 25.42
C MET A 1 2.69 -20.99 23.92
N ARG A 2 1.62 -21.36 23.21
CA ARG A 2 1.49 -21.15 21.76
C ARG A 2 1.10 -19.69 21.54
N CYS A 3 1.89 -18.99 20.74
CA CYS A 3 1.65 -17.60 20.33
C CYS A 3 0.38 -17.52 19.48
N LEU A 4 -0.64 -16.80 19.99
CA LEU A 4 -1.98 -16.62 19.41
C LEU A 4 -2.01 -15.51 18.32
N LEU A 5 -0.91 -15.25 17.62
CA LEU A 5 -0.77 -14.14 16.65
C LEU A 5 -0.46 -14.60 15.23
N CYS A 6 -0.98 -15.73 14.78
CA CYS A 6 -0.82 -16.17 13.39
C CYS A 6 -2.13 -16.63 12.78
N GLN A 7 -3.14 -15.74 12.71
CA GLN A 7 -4.10 -15.74 11.61
C GLN A 7 -3.52 -14.87 10.48
N CYS A 8 -2.42 -15.35 9.89
CA CYS A 8 -1.89 -14.81 8.64
C CYS A 8 -2.86 -15.18 7.51
N GLY A 9 -3.74 -14.25 7.14
CA GLY A 9 -4.30 -14.26 5.80
C GLY A 9 -3.14 -14.30 4.80
N GLU A 10 -3.26 -15.10 3.74
CA GLU A 10 -2.25 -15.22 2.69
C GLU A 10 -1.90 -13.81 2.20
N LYS A 11 -0.62 -13.43 2.32
CA LYS A 11 -0.15 -12.14 1.79
C LYS A 11 -0.36 -12.14 0.29
N MET A 12 -1.04 -11.09 -0.23
CA MET A 12 -1.23 -10.91 -1.66
C MET A 12 0.12 -10.91 -2.39
N SER A 13 0.19 -11.47 -3.59
CA SER A 13 1.38 -11.46 -4.44
C SER A 13 1.83 -10.03 -4.81
N GLY A 14 0.89 -9.07 -4.75
CA GLY A 14 1.12 -7.65 -4.97
C GLY A 14 -0.18 -6.87 -4.97
N PHE A 15 -0.08 -5.55 -4.92
CA PHE A 15 -1.22 -4.62 -4.99
C PHE A 15 -0.78 -3.26 -5.55
N THR A 16 -1.75 -2.47 -6.00
CA THR A 16 -1.51 -1.08 -6.41
C THR A 16 -1.86 -0.14 -5.26
N THR A 17 -0.99 0.82 -4.99
CA THR A 17 -1.21 1.87 -4.00
C THR A 17 -0.85 3.24 -4.58
N ILE A 18 -0.87 4.28 -3.76
CA ILE A 18 -0.38 5.62 -4.10
C ILE A 18 0.96 5.89 -3.40
N THR A 19 1.82 6.71 -4.00
CA THR A 19 3.13 7.05 -3.42
C THR A 19 3.08 8.24 -2.48
N GLU A 20 2.20 9.20 -2.81
CA GLU A 20 2.07 10.47 -2.10
C GLU A 20 0.60 10.83 -1.93
N GLY A 21 0.31 11.62 -0.90
CA GLY A 21 -1.03 12.15 -0.66
C GLY A 21 -1.29 13.38 -1.51
N GLU A 22 -2.51 13.49 -2.00
CA GLU A 22 -3.00 14.61 -2.79
C GLU A 22 -4.24 15.22 -2.15
N TYR A 23 -4.64 16.41 -2.63
CA TYR A 23 -5.91 17.00 -2.25
C TYR A 23 -6.68 17.47 -3.48
N PHE A 24 -8.00 17.47 -3.35
CA PHE A 24 -8.93 17.95 -4.36
C PHE A 24 -10.10 18.67 -3.68
N GLU A 25 -10.55 19.77 -4.23
CA GLU A 25 -11.64 20.56 -3.68
C GLU A 25 -12.71 20.83 -4.75
N GLU A 26 -13.97 20.66 -4.36
CA GLU A 26 -15.14 20.97 -5.18
C GLU A 26 -16.26 21.57 -4.36
N THR A 27 -17.17 22.29 -5.01
CA THR A 27 -18.32 22.92 -4.38
C THR A 27 -19.59 22.52 -5.11
N GLU A 28 -20.61 22.07 -4.36
CA GLU A 28 -21.94 21.74 -4.87
C GLU A 28 -23.01 22.36 -3.98
N LYS A 29 -23.94 23.11 -4.56
CA LYS A 29 -25.01 23.83 -3.83
C LYS A 29 -24.51 24.57 -2.58
N ARG A 30 -23.41 25.34 -2.74
CA ARG A 30 -22.70 26.07 -1.68
C ARG A 30 -22.04 25.19 -0.61
N SER A 31 -22.21 23.88 -0.63
CA SER A 31 -21.44 22.97 0.23
C SER A 31 -20.06 22.78 -0.37
N ARG A 32 -19.02 22.89 0.46
CA ARG A 32 -17.61 22.74 0.08
C ARG A 32 -17.13 21.36 0.52
N PHE A 33 -16.53 20.60 -0.41
CA PHE A 33 -15.98 19.28 -0.18
C PHE A 33 -14.48 19.32 -0.45
N ILE A 34 -13.67 18.89 0.53
CA ILE A 34 -12.21 18.87 0.44
C ILE A 34 -11.77 17.44 0.67
N SER A 35 -11.29 16.79 -0.38
CA SER A 35 -10.87 15.38 -0.39
C SER A 35 -9.36 15.27 -0.26
N TYR A 36 -8.88 14.39 0.59
CA TYR A 36 -7.48 14.05 0.79
C TYR A 36 -7.28 12.56 0.59
N SER A 37 -6.19 12.18 -0.06
CA SER A 37 -5.72 10.80 -0.14
C SER A 37 -4.41 10.67 0.64
N PHE A 38 -4.17 9.50 1.25
CA PHE A 38 -2.93 9.19 1.96
C PHE A 38 -2.55 7.73 1.73
N PRO A 39 -1.27 7.41 1.43
CA PRO A 39 -0.78 6.05 1.52
C PRO A 39 -0.72 5.65 3.00
N VAL A 40 -1.23 4.47 3.33
CA VAL A 40 -1.27 3.96 4.71
C VAL A 40 -1.01 2.46 4.74
N ASN A 41 -0.21 1.99 5.72
CA ASN A 41 0.13 0.58 5.87
C ASN A 41 -0.55 -0.08 7.07
N SER A 42 -1.21 0.71 7.91
CA SER A 42 -1.92 0.23 9.10
C SER A 42 -3.10 1.13 9.45
N GLU A 43 -4.03 0.58 10.24
CA GLU A 43 -5.14 1.36 10.81
C GLU A 43 -4.64 2.50 11.71
N ILE A 44 -3.56 2.27 12.46
CA ILE A 44 -2.95 3.30 13.34
C ILE A 44 -2.50 4.49 12.50
N GLU A 45 -1.86 4.23 11.36
CA GLU A 45 -1.40 5.29 10.44
C GLU A 45 -2.58 6.03 9.81
N ALA A 46 -3.62 5.30 9.38
CA ALA A 46 -4.84 5.91 8.86
C ALA A 46 -5.50 6.85 9.89
N MET A 47 -5.61 6.41 11.15
CA MET A 47 -6.18 7.25 12.22
C MET A 47 -5.30 8.46 12.57
N LYS A 48 -3.98 8.34 12.43
CA LYS A 48 -3.06 9.48 12.59
C LYS A 48 -3.31 10.57 11.54
N PHE A 49 -3.43 10.20 10.27
CA PHE A 49 -3.76 11.15 9.20
C PHE A 49 -5.16 11.74 9.37
N LEU A 50 -6.16 10.94 9.73
CA LEU A 50 -7.49 11.44 10.04
C LEU A 50 -7.47 12.51 11.15
N LYS A 51 -6.71 12.28 12.23
CA LYS A 51 -6.53 13.24 13.31
C LYS A 51 -5.88 14.54 12.81
N GLN A 52 -4.89 14.46 11.94
CA GLN A 52 -4.25 15.64 11.33
C GLN A 52 -5.27 16.47 10.53
N ILE A 53 -6.13 15.82 9.73
CA ILE A 53 -7.17 16.50 8.96
C ILE A 53 -8.21 17.14 9.89
N LYS A 54 -8.65 16.43 10.94
CA LYS A 54 -9.57 17.01 11.96
C LYS A 54 -8.97 18.23 12.65
N THR A 55 -7.68 18.23 12.93
CA THR A 55 -6.98 19.39 13.52
C THR A 55 -6.85 20.55 12.51
N LYS A 56 -6.65 20.24 11.22
CA LYS A 56 -6.54 21.24 10.15
C LYS A 56 -7.87 21.93 9.84
N TYR A 57 -8.99 21.23 10.03
CA TYR A 57 -10.34 21.70 9.72
C TYR A 57 -11.28 21.55 10.91
N PRO A 58 -11.01 22.20 12.07
CA PRO A 58 -11.75 21.98 13.30
C PRO A 58 -13.22 22.46 13.20
N ASP A 59 -13.49 23.43 12.34
CA ASP A 59 -14.83 24.01 12.14
C ASP A 59 -15.69 23.23 11.14
N ALA A 60 -15.13 22.23 10.48
CA ALA A 60 -15.88 21.39 9.55
C ALA A 60 -16.84 20.47 10.32
N ARG A 61 -18.06 20.34 9.79
CA ARG A 61 -19.10 19.53 10.43
C ARG A 61 -18.86 18.03 10.26
N HIS A 62 -18.25 17.62 9.15
CA HIS A 62 -18.07 16.21 8.79
C HIS A 62 -16.67 15.97 8.24
N HIS A 63 -16.01 14.91 8.76
CA HIS A 63 -14.73 14.38 8.28
C HIS A 63 -14.96 12.91 7.92
N VAL A 64 -15.64 12.71 6.81
CA VAL A 64 -16.00 11.39 6.31
C VAL A 64 -14.77 10.70 5.77
N TYR A 65 -14.58 9.41 6.06
CA TYR A 65 -13.40 8.69 5.62
C TYR A 65 -13.67 7.24 5.24
N GLY A 66 -12.78 6.68 4.45
CA GLY A 66 -12.69 5.26 4.18
C GLY A 66 -11.25 4.86 3.86
N TYR A 67 -10.85 3.67 4.29
CA TYR A 67 -9.55 3.09 3.93
C TYR A 67 -9.69 1.61 3.56
N VAL A 68 -8.75 1.16 2.72
CA VAL A 68 -8.55 -0.25 2.39
C VAL A 68 -7.10 -0.58 2.65
N ILE A 69 -6.82 -1.60 3.46
CA ILE A 69 -5.46 -2.04 3.84
C ILE A 69 -5.32 -3.52 3.55
N ASN A 70 -4.18 -3.93 2.99
CA ASN A 70 -3.85 -5.32 2.61
C ASN A 70 -4.90 -5.97 1.68
N GLY A 71 -5.68 -5.18 0.95
CA GLY A 71 -6.68 -5.64 -0.02
C GLY A 71 -8.02 -6.11 0.56
N PHE A 72 -8.14 -6.32 1.87
CA PHE A 72 -9.35 -6.86 2.50
C PHE A 72 -9.74 -6.21 3.84
N SER A 73 -8.83 -5.57 4.55
CA SER A 73 -9.21 -4.81 5.75
C SER A 73 -9.74 -3.45 5.32
N GLU A 74 -11.05 -3.26 5.42
CA GLU A 74 -11.70 -2.00 5.08
C GLU A 74 -12.47 -1.44 6.27
N LYS A 75 -12.43 -0.12 6.42
CA LYS A 75 -13.23 0.59 7.41
C LYS A 75 -13.61 1.96 6.87
N TYR A 76 -14.78 2.42 7.25
CA TYR A 76 -15.26 3.74 6.88
C TYR A 76 -16.13 4.34 8.00
N SER A 77 -16.38 5.65 7.89
CA SER A 77 -17.31 6.37 8.74
C SER A 77 -17.99 7.48 7.95
N ASP A 78 -19.27 7.63 8.16
CA ASP A 78 -20.05 8.74 7.62
C ASP A 78 -19.93 10.01 8.48
N ASP A 79 -19.31 9.95 9.67
CA ASP A 79 -19.03 11.06 10.60
C ASP A 79 -20.23 12.02 10.77
N GLY A 80 -21.44 11.46 10.99
CA GLY A 80 -22.69 12.20 11.19
C GLY A 80 -23.47 12.54 9.93
N GLU A 81 -23.03 12.19 8.74
CA GLU A 81 -23.85 12.19 7.53
C GLU A 81 -24.87 11.03 7.58
N PRO A 82 -25.95 11.05 6.79
CA PRO A 82 -26.88 9.94 6.70
C PRO A 82 -26.16 8.63 6.34
N SER A 83 -26.52 7.54 7.00
CA SER A 83 -25.86 6.24 6.87
C SER A 83 -25.66 5.80 5.42
N GLY A 84 -24.43 5.42 5.07
CA GLY A 84 -24.04 4.92 3.75
C GLY A 84 -24.03 6.00 2.65
N THR A 85 -24.02 7.29 3.00
CA THR A 85 -23.97 8.36 2.00
C THR A 85 -22.60 8.96 1.81
N GLY A 86 -21.66 8.70 2.71
CA GLY A 86 -20.32 9.27 2.67
C GLY A 86 -19.22 8.21 2.62
N GLY A 87 -19.02 7.46 3.68
CA GLY A 87 -17.92 6.53 3.81
C GLY A 87 -17.97 5.34 2.84
N LEU A 88 -19.15 4.78 2.61
CA LEU A 88 -19.33 3.70 1.64
C LEU A 88 -19.00 4.10 0.19
N PRO A 89 -19.46 5.26 -0.35
CA PRO A 89 -19.01 5.78 -1.64
C PRO A 89 -17.49 5.94 -1.75
N ILE A 90 -16.81 6.36 -0.67
CA ILE A 90 -15.34 6.46 -0.62
C ILE A 90 -14.69 5.08 -0.79
N ILE A 91 -15.13 4.07 -0.03
CA ILE A 91 -14.63 2.70 -0.17
C ILE A 91 -14.84 2.18 -1.59
N ASN A 92 -16.03 2.39 -2.16
CA ASN A 92 -16.33 1.97 -3.52
C ASN A 92 -15.40 2.64 -4.55
N ALA A 93 -15.05 3.92 -4.36
CA ALA A 93 -14.09 4.61 -5.21
C ALA A 93 -12.69 3.98 -5.13
N ILE A 94 -12.17 3.68 -3.93
CA ILE A 94 -10.88 3.02 -3.75
C ILE A 94 -10.88 1.64 -4.44
N LYS A 95 -11.94 0.85 -4.23
CA LYS A 95 -12.08 -0.51 -4.80
C LYS A 95 -12.23 -0.49 -6.32
N SER A 96 -12.97 0.46 -6.88
CA SER A 96 -13.15 0.59 -8.33
C SER A 96 -11.84 0.86 -9.09
N MET A 97 -10.88 1.48 -8.41
CA MET A 97 -9.53 1.72 -8.94
C MET A 97 -8.53 0.59 -8.61
N ASN A 98 -8.99 -0.51 -7.99
CA ASN A 98 -8.14 -1.63 -7.53
C ASN A 98 -6.97 -1.18 -6.65
N LEU A 99 -7.21 -0.15 -5.81
CA LEU A 99 -6.21 0.36 -4.89
C LEU A 99 -6.30 -0.32 -3.51
N SER A 100 -5.18 -0.46 -2.87
CA SER A 100 -5.05 -0.90 -1.48
C SER A 100 -4.00 -0.06 -0.76
N ASN A 101 -4.00 -0.13 0.57
CA ASN A 101 -3.10 0.66 1.42
C ASN A 101 -3.31 2.17 1.20
N VAL A 102 -4.57 2.57 1.13
CA VAL A 102 -5.02 3.95 0.88
C VAL A 102 -6.10 4.34 1.87
N LEU A 103 -5.96 5.54 2.43
CA LEU A 103 -6.99 6.27 3.16
C LEU A 103 -7.45 7.44 2.28
N VAL A 104 -8.76 7.65 2.21
CA VAL A 104 -9.36 8.89 1.70
C VAL A 104 -10.19 9.54 2.80
N VAL A 105 -10.00 10.84 3.00
CA VAL A 105 -10.78 11.67 3.93
C VAL A 105 -11.43 12.79 3.12
N VAL A 106 -12.75 12.96 3.29
CA VAL A 106 -13.49 14.05 2.68
C VAL A 106 -14.08 14.92 3.77
N VAL A 107 -13.61 16.16 3.85
CA VAL A 107 -14.09 17.19 4.76
C VAL A 107 -15.22 17.95 4.10
N ARG A 108 -16.34 18.13 4.80
CA ARG A 108 -17.48 18.89 4.27
C ARG A 108 -17.85 20.08 5.15
N TYR A 109 -18.01 21.22 4.49
CA TYR A 109 -18.69 22.40 5.01
C TYR A 109 -20.09 22.50 4.39
N PHE A 110 -21.13 22.55 5.22
CA PHE A 110 -22.50 22.68 4.75
C PHE A 110 -22.79 24.08 4.24
N GLY A 111 -23.35 24.19 3.04
CA GLY A 111 -23.65 25.46 2.37
C GLY A 111 -25.09 25.97 2.56
N GLY A 112 -25.86 25.42 3.48
CA GLY A 112 -27.25 25.84 3.73
C GLY A 112 -28.29 25.20 2.81
N ILE A 113 -27.88 24.46 1.75
CA ILE A 113 -28.80 23.80 0.80
C ILE A 113 -28.59 22.29 0.89
N LEU A 114 -29.67 21.54 1.13
CA LEU A 114 -29.65 20.10 1.22
C LEU A 114 -29.35 19.46 -0.15
N LEU A 115 -28.42 18.54 -0.19
CA LEU A 115 -28.09 17.76 -1.40
C LEU A 115 -28.98 16.53 -1.56
N GLY A 116 -29.58 16.04 -0.47
CA GLY A 116 -30.24 14.74 -0.41
C GLY A 116 -29.23 13.58 -0.42
N THR A 117 -29.71 12.37 -0.11
CA THR A 117 -28.85 11.18 -0.01
C THR A 117 -28.14 10.82 -1.32
N GLY A 118 -28.81 10.99 -2.46
CA GLY A 118 -28.22 10.78 -3.78
C GLY A 118 -27.10 11.79 -4.11
N GLY A 119 -27.35 13.08 -3.81
CA GLY A 119 -26.34 14.13 -3.98
C GLY A 119 -25.12 13.93 -3.11
N LEU A 120 -25.30 13.52 -1.84
CA LEU A 120 -24.21 13.21 -0.93
C LEU A 120 -23.35 12.06 -1.46
N ARG A 121 -23.98 10.93 -1.84
CA ARG A 121 -23.25 9.79 -2.40
C ARG A 121 -22.42 10.18 -3.62
N LYS A 122 -22.99 10.99 -4.50
CA LYS A 122 -22.30 11.50 -5.69
C LYS A 122 -21.07 12.31 -5.29
N MET A 123 -21.22 13.28 -4.38
CA MET A 123 -20.14 14.19 -3.99
C MET A 123 -19.00 13.46 -3.26
N TYR A 124 -19.31 12.60 -2.30
CA TYR A 124 -18.28 11.82 -1.59
C TYR A 124 -17.57 10.84 -2.53
N GLY A 125 -18.31 10.20 -3.44
CA GLY A 125 -17.73 9.29 -4.43
C GLY A 125 -16.88 10.02 -5.47
N SER A 126 -17.37 11.14 -6.03
CA SER A 126 -16.61 11.93 -7.01
C SER A 126 -15.36 12.56 -6.40
N GLY A 127 -15.47 13.13 -5.20
CA GLY A 127 -14.33 13.70 -4.49
C GLY A 127 -13.23 12.67 -4.24
N ALA A 128 -13.62 11.46 -3.81
CA ALA A 128 -12.69 10.35 -3.63
C ALA A 128 -12.03 9.93 -4.96
N LEU A 129 -12.80 9.76 -6.03
CA LEU A 129 -12.26 9.42 -7.35
C LEU A 129 -11.30 10.49 -7.87
N ASN A 130 -11.67 11.77 -7.74
CA ASN A 130 -10.86 12.89 -8.24
C ASN A 130 -9.52 12.97 -7.51
N VAL A 131 -9.49 12.90 -6.18
CA VAL A 131 -8.23 12.94 -5.43
C VAL A 131 -7.35 11.73 -5.70
N LEU A 132 -7.94 10.54 -5.87
CA LEU A 132 -7.21 9.33 -6.23
C LEU A 132 -6.68 9.37 -7.67
N ASN A 133 -7.36 10.05 -8.60
CA ASN A 133 -6.88 10.25 -9.96
C ASN A 133 -5.65 11.17 -10.01
N LEU A 134 -5.58 12.17 -9.15
CA LEU A 134 -4.41 13.04 -9.02
C LEU A 134 -3.21 12.30 -8.42
N SER A 135 -3.46 11.35 -7.54
CA SER A 135 -2.40 10.61 -6.83
C SER A 135 -1.59 9.74 -7.78
N LYS A 136 -0.27 9.77 -7.64
CA LYS A 136 0.65 8.90 -8.39
C LYS A 136 0.54 7.46 -7.89
N LYS A 137 0.17 6.56 -8.78
CA LYS A 137 -0.01 5.13 -8.47
C LYS A 137 1.28 4.34 -8.66
N VAL A 138 1.49 3.35 -7.81
CA VAL A 138 2.61 2.42 -7.87
C VAL A 138 2.13 1.00 -7.60
N LYS A 139 2.65 0.04 -8.38
CA LYS A 139 2.43 -1.38 -8.14
C LYS A 139 3.52 -1.90 -7.23
N LEU A 140 3.11 -2.46 -6.09
CA LEU A 140 3.98 -3.14 -5.15
C LEU A 140 3.86 -4.65 -5.36
N THR A 141 5.00 -5.34 -5.34
CA THR A 141 5.09 -6.80 -5.47
C THR A 141 5.70 -7.37 -4.21
N LEU A 142 5.19 -8.50 -3.74
CA LEU A 142 5.77 -9.19 -2.60
C LEU A 142 7.12 -9.79 -2.98
N CYS A 143 8.17 -9.34 -2.30
CA CYS A 143 9.53 -9.79 -2.47
C CYS A 143 10.04 -10.50 -1.22
N ILE A 144 10.99 -11.39 -1.41
CA ILE A 144 11.78 -11.98 -0.35
C ILE A 144 13.14 -11.30 -0.35
N ARG A 145 13.50 -10.74 0.79
CA ARG A 145 14.85 -10.27 1.07
C ARG A 145 15.68 -11.46 1.55
N MET A 146 16.78 -11.72 0.89
CA MET A 146 17.65 -12.85 1.21
C MET A 146 19.10 -12.44 1.17
N CYS A 147 19.93 -13.18 1.90
CA CYS A 147 21.37 -13.04 1.91
C CYS A 147 22.01 -14.33 1.43
N VAL A 148 23.07 -14.22 0.64
CA VAL A 148 23.85 -15.36 0.16
C VAL A 148 25.34 -15.03 0.20
N ASN A 149 26.16 -15.99 0.67
CA ASN A 149 27.61 -15.91 0.59
C ASN A 149 28.09 -16.63 -0.67
N VAL A 150 28.91 -15.95 -1.45
CA VAL A 150 29.37 -16.39 -2.77
C VAL A 150 30.87 -16.29 -2.82
N ASP A 151 31.54 -17.35 -3.26
CA ASP A 151 32.97 -17.30 -3.56
C ASP A 151 33.24 -16.48 -4.84
N TYR A 152 34.47 -15.94 -4.96
CA TYR A 152 34.87 -15.11 -6.10
C TYR A 152 34.79 -15.87 -7.44
N HIS A 153 34.99 -17.20 -7.44
CA HIS A 153 34.96 -18.03 -8.65
C HIS A 153 33.53 -18.07 -9.26
N ASN A 154 32.50 -18.18 -8.42
CA ASN A 154 31.11 -18.28 -8.85
C ASN A 154 30.40 -16.91 -9.00
N TYR A 155 31.03 -15.83 -8.57
CA TYR A 155 30.39 -14.49 -8.50
C TYR A 155 29.84 -14.03 -9.85
N SER A 156 30.62 -14.07 -10.92
CA SER A 156 30.20 -13.65 -12.27
C SER A 156 29.00 -14.46 -12.79
N LYS A 157 29.01 -15.78 -12.52
CA LYS A 157 27.93 -16.69 -12.91
C LYS A 157 26.64 -16.37 -12.16
N ILE A 158 26.77 -16.05 -10.88
CA ILE A 158 25.65 -15.65 -10.03
C ILE A 158 25.07 -14.31 -10.47
N LEU A 159 25.87 -13.30 -10.76
CA LEU A 159 25.38 -12.02 -11.30
C LEU A 159 24.57 -12.20 -12.58
N SER A 160 25.07 -13.03 -13.51
CA SER A 160 24.35 -13.36 -14.75
C SER A 160 23.02 -14.07 -14.47
N MET A 161 22.99 -14.99 -13.52
CA MET A 161 21.77 -15.69 -13.10
C MET A 161 20.77 -14.74 -12.47
N LEU A 162 21.18 -13.85 -11.58
CA LEU A 162 20.33 -12.87 -10.91
C LEU A 162 19.68 -11.90 -11.89
N SER A 163 20.46 -11.37 -12.83
CA SER A 163 19.97 -10.48 -13.89
C SER A 163 18.85 -11.13 -14.72
N LYS A 164 19.03 -12.40 -15.11
CA LYS A 164 18.03 -13.15 -15.89
C LYS A 164 16.73 -13.46 -15.12
N ASN A 165 16.78 -13.48 -13.78
CA ASN A 165 15.62 -13.77 -12.94
C ASN A 165 15.00 -12.51 -12.32
N GLY A 166 15.40 -11.31 -12.75
CA GLY A 166 14.86 -10.04 -12.24
C GLY A 166 15.10 -9.83 -10.75
N ALA A 167 16.17 -10.42 -10.20
CA ALA A 167 16.57 -10.18 -8.81
C ALA A 167 17.30 -8.83 -8.70
N LYS A 168 17.00 -8.07 -7.65
CA LYS A 168 17.62 -6.78 -7.37
C LYS A 168 18.67 -6.95 -6.27
N ILE A 169 19.93 -6.59 -6.55
CA ILE A 169 20.98 -6.54 -5.55
C ILE A 169 20.80 -5.26 -4.72
N ILE A 170 20.71 -5.40 -3.40
CA ILE A 170 20.57 -4.30 -2.44
C ILE A 170 21.93 -3.86 -1.94
N SER A 171 22.76 -4.82 -1.54
CA SER A 171 24.13 -4.56 -1.10
C SER A 171 25.06 -5.70 -1.49
N THR A 172 26.33 -5.37 -1.61
CA THR A 172 27.42 -6.32 -1.82
C THR A 172 28.54 -5.98 -0.85
N ASP A 173 28.98 -6.96 -0.08
CA ASP A 173 30.09 -6.85 0.86
C ASP A 173 31.20 -7.81 0.46
N TYR A 174 32.45 -7.34 0.45
CA TYR A 174 33.64 -8.03 -0.07
C TYR A 174 34.61 -8.43 1.05
N LEU A 175 34.14 -8.74 2.24
CA LEU A 175 34.97 -9.15 3.37
C LEU A 175 35.18 -10.67 3.38
N GLY A 176 36.26 -11.14 2.71
CA GLY A 176 36.56 -12.56 2.57
C GLY A 176 35.77 -13.20 1.43
N ASP A 177 34.63 -13.85 1.70
CA ASP A 177 33.66 -14.23 0.69
C ASP A 177 32.78 -13.02 0.35
N ILE A 178 32.15 -13.04 -0.83
CA ILE A 178 31.24 -11.99 -1.26
C ILE A 178 29.86 -12.25 -0.66
N LYS A 179 29.42 -11.35 0.21
CA LYS A 179 28.08 -11.39 0.78
C LYS A 179 27.14 -10.53 -0.05
N LEU A 180 26.11 -11.15 -0.63
CA LEU A 180 25.09 -10.48 -1.42
C LEU A 180 23.79 -10.40 -0.63
N GLU A 181 23.18 -9.21 -0.56
CA GLU A 181 21.82 -9.01 -0.09
C GLU A 181 20.93 -8.69 -1.29
N LEU A 182 19.84 -9.45 -1.43
CA LEU A 182 19.02 -9.50 -2.63
C LEU A 182 17.54 -9.31 -2.29
N LEU A 183 16.82 -8.69 -3.23
CA LEU A 183 15.36 -8.74 -3.31
C LEU A 183 14.97 -9.59 -4.52
N VAL A 184 14.17 -10.61 -4.27
CA VAL A 184 13.66 -11.52 -5.28
C VAL A 184 12.14 -11.59 -5.16
N ARG A 185 11.40 -11.53 -6.28
CA ARG A 185 9.95 -11.72 -6.26
C ARG A 185 9.60 -13.05 -5.61
N LYS A 186 8.62 -13.06 -4.72
CA LYS A 186 8.23 -14.28 -4.01
C LYS A 186 7.89 -15.42 -4.96
N GLU A 187 7.24 -15.14 -6.08
CA GLU A 187 6.86 -16.13 -7.10
C GLU A 187 8.06 -16.87 -7.70
N SER A 188 9.19 -16.18 -7.89
CA SER A 188 10.42 -16.75 -8.47
C SER A 188 11.48 -17.14 -7.43
N SER A 189 11.20 -16.92 -6.14
CA SER A 189 12.20 -17.10 -5.08
C SER A 189 12.70 -18.54 -4.95
N ASN A 190 11.81 -19.54 -5.06
CA ASN A 190 12.17 -20.94 -4.96
C ASN A 190 13.10 -21.37 -6.11
N ASP A 191 12.83 -20.89 -7.33
CA ASP A 191 13.67 -21.16 -8.50
C ASP A 191 15.06 -20.52 -8.37
N VAL A 192 15.10 -19.28 -7.82
CA VAL A 192 16.35 -18.58 -7.57
C VAL A 192 17.17 -19.30 -6.49
N ILE A 193 16.55 -19.72 -5.38
CA ILE A 193 17.20 -20.49 -4.31
C ILE A 193 17.77 -21.81 -4.86
N LYS A 194 16.98 -22.55 -5.65
CA LYS A 194 17.45 -23.78 -6.29
C LYS A 194 18.68 -23.55 -7.18
N LYS A 195 18.66 -22.49 -8.01
CA LYS A 195 19.81 -22.13 -8.85
C LYS A 195 21.04 -21.75 -8.04
N PHE A 196 20.89 -21.09 -6.88
CA PHE A 196 22.01 -20.87 -5.97
C PHE A 196 22.59 -22.18 -5.48
N SER A 197 21.74 -23.11 -5.00
CA SER A 197 22.16 -24.42 -4.53
C SER A 197 22.92 -25.21 -5.62
N ASP A 198 22.43 -25.16 -6.86
CA ASP A 198 23.06 -25.83 -8.01
C ASP A 198 24.44 -25.24 -8.36
N ILE A 199 24.58 -23.91 -8.27
CA ILE A 199 25.85 -23.24 -8.59
C ILE A 199 26.89 -23.41 -7.48
N LEU A 200 26.47 -23.21 -6.23
CA LEU A 200 27.36 -23.23 -5.07
C LEU A 200 27.55 -24.64 -4.48
N LYS A 201 26.77 -25.62 -4.97
CA LYS A 201 26.76 -27.01 -4.47
C LYS A 201 26.52 -27.09 -2.96
N ASN A 202 25.71 -26.15 -2.43
CA ASN A 202 25.37 -26.02 -1.03
C ASN A 202 23.88 -25.68 -0.90
N ASN A 203 23.13 -26.52 -0.19
CA ASN A 203 21.68 -26.34 -0.01
C ASN A 203 21.33 -25.29 1.07
N GLU A 204 22.28 -24.89 1.89
CA GLU A 204 22.09 -23.92 2.97
C GLU A 204 22.76 -22.57 2.67
N CYS A 205 23.08 -22.30 1.39
CA CYS A 205 23.79 -21.10 0.98
C CYS A 205 22.96 -19.80 1.09
N VAL A 206 21.63 -19.89 1.20
CA VAL A 206 20.71 -18.75 1.22
C VAL A 206 20.02 -18.60 2.56
N GLN A 207 20.15 -17.44 3.16
CA GLN A 207 19.41 -17.03 4.37
C GLN A 207 18.28 -16.08 3.99
N ILE A 208 17.02 -16.44 4.30
CA ILE A 208 15.87 -15.56 4.14
C ILE A 208 15.84 -14.59 5.33
N LEU A 209 15.80 -13.28 5.05
CA LEU A 209 15.81 -12.22 6.04
C LEU A 209 14.38 -11.71 6.34
N SER A 210 13.62 -11.39 5.30
CA SER A 210 12.26 -10.85 5.46
C SER A 210 11.41 -11.03 4.20
N ASN A 211 10.09 -10.82 4.38
CA ASN A 211 9.14 -10.63 3.28
C ASN A 211 8.68 -9.17 3.29
N GLU A 212 8.85 -8.47 2.18
CA GLU A 212 8.50 -7.06 2.05
C GLU A 212 7.87 -6.74 0.71
N TYR A 213 7.05 -5.68 0.67
CA TYR A 213 6.52 -5.17 -0.59
C TYR A 213 7.45 -4.12 -1.17
N CYS A 214 7.79 -4.24 -2.44
CA CYS A 214 8.69 -3.32 -3.13
C CYS A 214 8.24 -3.04 -4.57
N VAL A 215 8.69 -1.91 -5.10
CA VAL A 215 8.60 -1.58 -6.52
C VAL A 215 9.66 -2.38 -7.25
N VAL A 216 9.26 -3.22 -8.20
CA VAL A 216 10.16 -4.10 -8.98
C VAL A 216 9.99 -3.82 -10.46
#